data_360961dc669469adbbd4611c3c5d5084
#
_entry.id   360961dc669469adbbd4611c3c5d5084
#
_cell.length_a   1.000
_cell.length_b   1.000
_cell.length_c   1.000
_cell.angle_alpha   90.00
_cell.angle_beta   90.00
_cell.angle_gamma   90.00
#
_symmetry.space_group_name_H-M   'P 1'
#
loop_
_entity.id
_entity.type
_entity.pdbx_description
1 polymer ?
#
loop_
_entity_poly.entity_id
_entity_poly.type
_entity_poly.pdbx_seq_one_letter_code
_entity_poly.pdbx_strand_id
1 'polypeptide(L)'
;MKTGERIIEEMTKMASAEEAAHLMRFFKTGKGEYGEGDKFLGIRVPATRALVRRYRHEVALCDIDPLLSSEWHEIRLAGLLLLVELFRSARKCGDDVGQKSIVEYYIAHIHCCNNWNLVDLSCSYILGEYVSDDMARTDILLQLARDNRIWHRRTGIVSTWALIRKGKLDMTFTVAAEQMDHPHDLIHKATGWMLREAGKRDIEALRSFLDRYVSVMPRTTLRYAIEKMSPGERAHYLSIPREKKQ
;
A
#
# COMPACT_ATOMS: atom_id res chain seq x y z
N MET A 1 18.85 26.61 -0.50
CA MET A 1 18.16 25.51 0.21
C MET A 1 17.41 24.69 -0.83
N LYS A 2 17.63 23.37 -0.90
CA LYS A 2 16.94 22.46 -1.83
C LYS A 2 15.45 22.40 -1.50
N THR A 3 14.62 22.04 -2.47
CA THR A 3 13.15 22.01 -2.27
C THR A 3 12.76 21.02 -1.18
N GLY A 4 13.41 19.85 -1.11
CA GLY A 4 13.17 18.87 -0.04
C GLY A 4 13.43 19.44 1.37
N GLU A 5 14.49 20.21 1.55
CA GLU A 5 14.84 20.87 2.84
C GLU A 5 13.78 21.90 3.24
N ARG A 6 13.27 22.69 2.28
CA ARG A 6 12.19 23.67 2.52
C ARG A 6 10.90 22.98 2.99
N ILE A 7 10.58 21.84 2.39
CA ILE A 7 9.42 21.03 2.77
C ILE A 7 9.56 20.53 4.21
N ILE A 8 10.74 19.99 4.57
CA ILE A 8 11.02 19.50 5.92
C ILE A 8 10.86 20.63 6.95
N GLU A 9 11.48 21.80 6.68
CA GLU A 9 11.38 22.96 7.57
C GLU A 9 9.93 23.42 7.77
N GLU A 10 9.17 23.50 6.69
CA GLU A 10 7.76 23.91 6.77
C GLU A 10 6.91 22.89 7.55
N MET A 11 7.11 21.59 7.30
CA MET A 11 6.41 20.54 8.04
C MET A 11 6.77 20.55 9.52
N THR A 12 8.03 20.77 9.86
CA THR A 12 8.45 20.87 11.26
C THR A 12 7.77 22.02 12.00
N LYS A 13 7.53 23.15 11.32
CA LYS A 13 6.77 24.29 11.88
C LYS A 13 5.28 23.98 12.09
N MET A 14 4.74 22.97 11.42
CA MET A 14 3.34 22.53 11.57
C MET A 14 3.14 21.51 12.70
N ALA A 15 4.20 21.13 13.41
CA ALA A 15 4.15 20.06 14.42
C ALA A 15 3.16 20.37 15.55
N SER A 16 2.45 19.32 16.02
CA SER A 16 1.55 19.35 17.15
C SER A 16 1.77 18.14 18.05
N ALA A 17 2.27 18.38 19.26
CA ALA A 17 2.54 17.29 20.21
C ALA A 17 1.29 16.51 20.60
N GLU A 18 0.14 17.17 20.72
CA GLU A 18 -1.14 16.53 21.05
C GLU A 18 -1.58 15.56 19.93
N GLU A 19 -1.59 16.04 18.69
CA GLU A 19 -1.93 15.21 17.53
C GLU A 19 -0.89 14.08 17.31
N ALA A 20 0.39 14.34 17.54
CA ALA A 20 1.43 13.33 17.46
C ALA A 20 1.16 12.16 18.43
N ALA A 21 0.81 12.46 19.69
CA ALA A 21 0.47 11.44 20.68
C ALA A 21 -0.78 10.61 20.26
N HIS A 22 -1.76 11.25 19.60
CA HIS A 22 -2.94 10.57 19.07
C HIS A 22 -2.55 9.64 17.90
N LEU A 23 -1.77 10.13 16.94
CA LEU A 23 -1.34 9.36 15.78
C LEU A 23 -0.44 8.18 16.18
N MET A 24 0.48 8.36 17.12
CA MET A 24 1.34 7.28 17.62
C MET A 24 0.51 6.11 18.18
N ARG A 25 -0.55 6.38 18.94
CA ARG A 25 -1.46 5.33 19.42
C ARG A 25 -2.23 4.65 18.29
N PHE A 26 -2.73 5.43 17.34
CA PHE A 26 -3.47 4.92 16.18
C PHE A 26 -2.60 4.02 15.30
N PHE A 27 -1.35 4.42 15.04
CA PHE A 27 -0.41 3.70 14.19
C PHE A 27 0.41 2.64 14.92
N LYS A 28 0.09 2.38 16.21
CA LYS A 28 0.67 1.28 16.96
C LYS A 28 2.21 1.35 17.03
N THR A 29 2.73 2.44 17.61
CA THR A 29 4.18 2.68 17.72
C THR A 29 4.78 2.25 19.06
N GLY A 30 4.00 1.64 19.93
CA GLY A 30 4.44 1.11 21.23
C GLY A 30 5.37 -0.08 21.07
N LYS A 31 6.06 -0.44 22.17
CA LYS A 31 6.99 -1.58 22.19
C LYS A 31 6.28 -2.88 21.81
N GLY A 32 6.84 -3.62 20.85
CA GLY A 32 6.29 -4.89 20.32
C GLY A 32 5.16 -4.71 19.33
N GLU A 33 4.76 -3.48 18.99
CA GLU A 33 3.75 -3.20 17.98
C GLU A 33 4.38 -3.05 16.58
N TYR A 34 3.58 -3.15 15.52
CA TYR A 34 4.07 -3.18 14.12
C TYR A 34 4.69 -1.86 13.64
N GLY A 35 4.41 -0.74 14.29
CA GLY A 35 4.98 0.58 14.03
C GLY A 35 5.99 1.01 15.10
N GLU A 36 6.54 0.07 15.90
CA GLU A 36 7.48 0.38 16.98
C GLU A 36 8.59 1.32 16.51
N GLY A 37 8.81 2.38 17.29
CA GLY A 37 9.86 3.36 17.05
C GLY A 37 9.55 4.42 16.00
N ASP A 38 8.40 4.37 15.33
CA ASP A 38 7.99 5.40 14.38
C ASP A 38 7.64 6.71 15.11
N LYS A 39 8.11 7.85 14.59
CA LYS A 39 7.94 9.17 15.18
C LYS A 39 6.98 10.03 14.35
N PHE A 40 6.15 10.80 15.03
CA PHE A 40 5.14 11.64 14.40
C PHE A 40 5.30 13.11 14.76
N LEU A 41 5.11 13.99 13.77
CA LEU A 41 4.99 15.44 13.97
C LEU A 41 3.57 15.85 14.41
N GLY A 42 2.56 15.01 14.17
CA GLY A 42 1.16 15.34 14.44
C GLY A 42 0.49 16.08 13.28
N ILE A 43 0.87 15.79 12.05
CA ILE A 43 0.31 16.42 10.85
C ILE A 43 -0.67 15.44 10.18
N ARG A 44 -1.95 15.82 10.13
CA ARG A 44 -2.97 14.99 9.47
C ARG A 44 -2.77 14.93 7.95
N VAL A 45 -3.12 13.79 7.35
CA VAL A 45 -2.96 13.53 5.90
C VAL A 45 -3.52 14.66 5.01
N PRO A 46 -4.67 15.30 5.27
CA PRO A 46 -5.14 16.42 4.45
C PRO A 46 -4.17 17.61 4.40
N ALA A 47 -3.51 17.92 5.52
CA ALA A 47 -2.52 19.01 5.60
C ALA A 47 -1.24 18.63 4.83
N THR A 48 -0.74 17.39 4.99
CA THR A 48 0.37 16.87 4.17
C THR A 48 0.05 16.94 2.68
N ARG A 49 -1.15 16.55 2.26
CA ARG A 49 -1.60 16.65 0.85
C ARG A 49 -1.69 18.09 0.36
N ALA A 50 -2.09 19.03 1.21
CA ALA A 50 -2.13 20.46 0.85
C ALA A 50 -0.72 20.99 0.56
N LEU A 51 0.25 20.62 1.40
CA LEU A 51 1.65 20.96 1.21
C LEU A 51 2.23 20.34 -0.07
N VAL A 52 2.00 19.05 -0.31
CA VAL A 52 2.41 18.35 -1.54
C VAL A 52 1.88 19.05 -2.80
N ARG A 53 0.61 19.49 -2.82
CA ARG A 53 0.05 20.22 -3.95
C ARG A 53 0.76 21.54 -4.27
N ARG A 54 1.32 22.22 -3.25
CA ARG A 54 2.07 23.47 -3.48
C ARG A 54 3.43 23.18 -4.11
N TYR A 55 4.10 22.13 -3.68
CA TYR A 55 5.48 21.82 -4.09
C TYR A 55 5.59 20.90 -5.31
N ARG A 56 4.52 20.25 -5.76
CA ARG A 56 4.55 19.21 -6.80
C ARG A 56 5.17 19.61 -8.14
N HIS A 57 5.24 20.91 -8.45
CA HIS A 57 5.82 21.43 -9.69
C HIS A 57 7.25 21.94 -9.51
N GLU A 58 7.74 22.02 -8.27
CA GLU A 58 9.06 22.52 -7.92
C GLU A 58 10.03 21.37 -7.57
N VAL A 59 9.51 20.17 -7.33
CA VAL A 59 10.25 19.00 -6.86
C VAL A 59 10.78 18.18 -8.02
N ALA A 60 12.04 17.78 -7.95
CA ALA A 60 12.64 16.74 -8.78
C ALA A 60 12.92 15.47 -7.96
N LEU A 61 13.24 14.36 -8.65
CA LEU A 61 13.49 13.08 -7.98
C LEU A 61 14.62 13.16 -6.95
N CYS A 62 15.65 13.97 -7.19
CA CYS A 62 16.76 14.17 -6.26
C CYS A 62 16.39 14.94 -4.98
N ASP A 63 15.22 15.59 -4.91
CA ASP A 63 14.73 16.25 -3.70
C ASP A 63 14.01 15.27 -2.74
N ILE A 64 13.76 14.02 -3.17
CA ILE A 64 12.96 13.05 -2.42
C ILE A 64 13.77 12.34 -1.34
N ASP A 65 15.06 12.08 -1.55
CA ASP A 65 15.92 11.36 -0.59
C ASP A 65 15.87 11.91 0.85
N PRO A 66 16.02 13.24 1.08
CA PRO A 66 15.95 13.79 2.44
C PRO A 66 14.58 13.55 3.10
N LEU A 67 13.52 13.50 2.31
CA LEU A 67 12.16 13.26 2.82
C LEU A 67 11.98 11.79 3.23
N LEU A 68 12.39 10.83 2.39
CA LEU A 68 12.24 9.41 2.67
C LEU A 68 13.20 8.93 3.78
N SER A 69 14.34 9.56 3.95
CA SER A 69 15.31 9.27 5.01
C SER A 69 14.94 9.89 6.36
N SER A 70 13.85 10.66 6.43
CA SER A 70 13.42 11.32 7.65
C SER A 70 12.96 10.31 8.72
N GLU A 71 13.29 10.58 9.98
CA GLU A 71 12.75 9.85 11.13
C GLU A 71 11.24 10.10 11.34
N TRP A 72 10.71 11.20 10.79
CA TRP A 72 9.32 11.61 10.96
C TRP A 72 8.41 10.99 9.91
N HIS A 73 7.37 10.31 10.37
CA HIS A 73 6.41 9.59 9.55
C HIS A 73 5.78 10.47 8.45
N GLU A 74 5.30 11.65 8.83
CA GLU A 74 4.59 12.54 7.89
C GLU A 74 5.52 13.16 6.85
N ILE A 75 6.80 13.33 7.16
CA ILE A 75 7.80 13.78 6.19
C ILE A 75 8.04 12.68 5.15
N ARG A 76 8.18 11.41 5.56
CA ARG A 76 8.25 10.29 4.62
C ARG A 76 6.98 10.16 3.79
N LEU A 77 5.80 10.36 4.40
CA LEU A 77 4.54 10.39 3.67
C LEU A 77 4.52 11.49 2.61
N ALA A 78 5.01 12.70 2.92
CA ALA A 78 5.10 13.78 1.94
C ALA A 78 6.01 13.40 0.78
N GLY A 79 7.18 12.78 1.03
CA GLY A 79 8.08 12.27 0.01
C GLY A 79 7.40 11.25 -0.91
N LEU A 80 6.68 10.27 -0.35
CA LEU A 80 5.93 9.27 -1.13
C LEU A 80 4.81 9.90 -1.97
N LEU A 81 4.08 10.87 -1.41
CA LEU A 81 3.02 11.58 -2.15
C LEU A 81 3.59 12.46 -3.28
N LEU A 82 4.77 13.05 -3.08
CA LEU A 82 5.48 13.79 -4.14
C LEU A 82 5.95 12.84 -5.25
N LEU A 83 6.44 11.63 -4.91
CA LEU A 83 6.73 10.58 -5.91
C LEU A 83 5.50 10.21 -6.72
N VAL A 84 4.32 10.12 -6.08
CA VAL A 84 3.06 9.90 -6.80
C VAL A 84 2.78 11.03 -7.79
N GLU A 85 3.01 12.29 -7.42
CA GLU A 85 2.80 13.43 -8.32
C GLU A 85 3.83 13.46 -9.46
N LEU A 86 5.09 13.14 -9.19
CA LEU A 86 6.14 13.00 -10.23
C LEU A 86 5.77 11.89 -11.22
N PHE A 87 5.34 10.70 -10.73
CA PHE A 87 4.90 9.61 -11.59
C PHE A 87 3.70 10.00 -12.45
N ARG A 88 2.70 10.66 -11.88
CA ARG A 88 1.53 11.17 -12.61
C ARG A 88 1.93 12.16 -13.70
N SER A 89 2.87 13.04 -13.41
CA SER A 89 3.39 14.01 -14.38
C SER A 89 4.09 13.32 -15.53
N ALA A 90 5.03 12.41 -15.26
CA ALA A 90 5.74 11.62 -16.26
C ALA A 90 4.76 10.83 -17.15
N ARG A 91 3.77 10.19 -16.54
CA ARG A 91 2.73 9.43 -17.25
C ARG A 91 1.87 10.33 -18.16
N LYS A 92 1.47 11.50 -17.68
CA LYS A 92 0.68 12.47 -18.46
C LYS A 92 1.45 12.99 -19.68
N CYS A 93 2.77 13.12 -19.56
CA CYS A 93 3.64 13.57 -20.65
C CYS A 93 4.09 12.43 -21.58
N GLY A 94 3.73 11.16 -21.29
CA GLY A 94 4.21 10.01 -22.07
C GLY A 94 5.71 9.73 -21.87
N ASP A 95 6.28 10.16 -20.76
CA ASP A 95 7.70 9.94 -20.43
C ASP A 95 7.89 8.55 -19.79
N ASP A 96 8.06 7.54 -20.63
CA ASP A 96 8.23 6.15 -20.18
C ASP A 96 9.55 5.95 -19.42
N VAL A 97 10.61 6.68 -19.78
CA VAL A 97 11.91 6.61 -19.09
C VAL A 97 11.78 7.18 -17.68
N GLY A 98 11.13 8.34 -17.54
CA GLY A 98 10.86 8.95 -16.25
C GLY A 98 9.96 8.07 -15.38
N GLN A 99 8.90 7.48 -15.94
CA GLN A 99 8.04 6.53 -15.19
C GLN A 99 8.85 5.36 -14.66
N LYS A 100 9.68 4.73 -15.50
CA LYS A 100 10.53 3.60 -15.11
C LYS A 100 11.49 4.00 -13.99
N SER A 101 12.18 5.13 -14.12
CA SER A 101 13.12 5.63 -13.13
C SER A 101 12.45 5.88 -11.78
N ILE A 102 11.22 6.45 -11.76
CA ILE A 102 10.46 6.68 -10.54
C ILE A 102 10.03 5.34 -9.89
N VAL A 103 9.63 4.36 -10.69
CA VAL A 103 9.25 3.03 -10.17
C VAL A 103 10.46 2.30 -9.57
N GLU A 104 11.60 2.31 -10.25
CA GLU A 104 12.85 1.73 -9.75
C GLU A 104 13.28 2.41 -8.44
N TYR A 105 13.21 3.73 -8.40
CA TYR A 105 13.46 4.51 -7.19
C TYR A 105 12.49 4.13 -6.05
N TYR A 106 11.19 4.04 -6.33
CA TYR A 106 10.18 3.63 -5.35
C TYR A 106 10.46 2.24 -4.79
N ILE A 107 10.76 1.25 -5.65
CA ILE A 107 11.06 -0.12 -5.23
C ILE A 107 12.30 -0.16 -4.34
N ALA A 108 13.36 0.56 -4.69
CA ALA A 108 14.57 0.66 -3.88
C ALA A 108 14.31 1.26 -2.48
N HIS A 109 13.28 2.12 -2.35
CA HIS A 109 12.94 2.84 -1.12
C HIS A 109 11.71 2.30 -0.37
N ILE A 110 11.17 1.13 -0.74
CA ILE A 110 10.05 0.49 0.00
C ILE A 110 10.42 0.28 1.49
N HIS A 111 11.68 0.10 1.80
CA HIS A 111 12.16 -0.03 3.18
C HIS A 111 11.85 1.20 4.07
N CYS A 112 11.63 2.38 3.49
CA CYS A 112 11.20 3.58 4.20
C CYS A 112 9.72 3.53 4.61
N CYS A 113 8.94 2.59 4.02
CA CYS A 113 7.55 2.36 4.38
C CYS A 113 7.50 1.42 5.58
N ASN A 114 7.50 1.96 6.78
CA ASN A 114 7.42 1.21 8.03
C ASN A 114 6.00 1.14 8.62
N ASN A 115 4.97 1.56 7.86
CA ASN A 115 3.58 1.50 8.28
C ASN A 115 2.64 1.35 7.06
N TRP A 116 1.43 0.81 7.30
CA TRP A 116 0.46 0.48 6.25
C TRP A 116 0.01 1.69 5.43
N ASN A 117 -0.18 2.87 6.05
CA ASN A 117 -0.63 4.04 5.31
C ASN A 117 0.42 4.59 4.33
N LEU A 118 1.72 4.45 4.62
CA LEU A 118 2.79 4.83 3.70
C LEU A 118 2.73 3.98 2.42
N VAL A 119 2.49 2.67 2.57
CA VAL A 119 2.29 1.75 1.45
C VAL A 119 0.99 2.08 0.71
N ASP A 120 -0.14 2.12 1.41
CA ASP A 120 -1.48 2.20 0.80
C ASP A 120 -1.72 3.52 0.05
N LEU A 121 -1.06 4.61 0.48
CA LEU A 121 -1.19 5.93 -0.15
C LEU A 121 -0.23 6.15 -1.34
N SER A 122 0.68 5.21 -1.62
CA SER A 122 1.70 5.35 -2.66
C SER A 122 1.70 4.21 -3.69
N CYS A 123 1.73 2.95 -3.26
CA CYS A 123 2.06 1.82 -4.12
C CYS A 123 1.13 1.63 -5.31
N SER A 124 -0.19 1.75 -5.13
CA SER A 124 -1.15 1.56 -6.23
C SER A 124 -1.09 2.67 -7.26
N TYR A 125 -0.66 3.87 -6.86
CA TYR A 125 -0.57 5.05 -7.73
C TYR A 125 0.74 5.13 -8.51
N ILE A 126 1.77 4.43 -8.08
CA ILE A 126 3.08 4.35 -8.75
C ILE A 126 3.20 2.97 -9.41
N LEU A 127 3.52 1.95 -8.61
CA LEU A 127 3.78 0.60 -9.10
C LEU A 127 2.55 -0.05 -9.74
N GLY A 128 1.38 0.09 -9.10
CA GLY A 128 0.13 -0.48 -9.62
C GLY A 128 -0.26 0.10 -10.97
N GLU A 129 -0.17 1.43 -11.15
CA GLU A 129 -0.46 2.07 -12.44
C GLU A 129 0.58 1.67 -13.51
N TYR A 130 1.87 1.62 -13.16
CA TYR A 130 2.95 1.21 -14.07
C TYR A 130 2.76 -0.22 -14.59
N VAL A 131 2.41 -1.15 -13.70
CA VAL A 131 2.13 -2.55 -14.08
C VAL A 131 0.82 -2.67 -14.85
N SER A 132 -0.19 -1.87 -14.50
CA SER A 132 -1.49 -1.94 -15.17
C SER A 132 -1.47 -1.43 -16.62
N ASP A 133 -0.48 -0.64 -17.00
CA ASP A 133 -0.29 -0.17 -18.38
C ASP A 133 0.36 -1.25 -19.26
N ASP A 134 1.20 -2.12 -18.69
CA ASP A 134 1.84 -3.22 -19.39
C ASP A 134 1.89 -4.48 -18.50
N MET A 135 1.07 -5.48 -18.85
CA MET A 135 0.94 -6.72 -18.07
C MET A 135 2.19 -7.61 -18.10
N ALA A 136 3.15 -7.37 -19.00
CA ALA A 136 4.45 -8.06 -18.96
C ALA A 136 5.27 -7.71 -17.70
N ARG A 137 4.90 -6.64 -16.99
CA ARG A 137 5.56 -6.17 -15.76
C ARG A 137 5.03 -6.80 -14.46
N THR A 138 4.08 -7.73 -14.54
CA THR A 138 3.38 -8.31 -13.37
C THR A 138 4.29 -9.11 -12.45
N ASP A 139 5.41 -9.64 -12.94
CA ASP A 139 6.38 -10.39 -12.13
C ASP A 139 6.90 -9.58 -10.94
N ILE A 140 6.96 -8.25 -11.07
CA ILE A 140 7.35 -7.36 -9.97
C ILE A 140 6.42 -7.53 -8.77
N LEU A 141 5.11 -7.65 -9.00
CA LEU A 141 4.12 -7.83 -7.94
C LEU A 141 4.29 -9.18 -7.24
N LEU A 142 4.58 -10.24 -8.00
CA LEU A 142 4.83 -11.58 -7.44
C LEU A 142 6.12 -11.63 -6.64
N GLN A 143 7.20 -11.01 -7.13
CA GLN A 143 8.45 -10.90 -6.39
C GLN A 143 8.24 -10.20 -5.03
N LEU A 144 7.52 -9.07 -5.02
CA LEU A 144 7.19 -8.36 -3.79
C LEU A 144 6.28 -9.19 -2.87
N ALA A 145 5.31 -9.92 -3.43
CA ALA A 145 4.39 -10.77 -2.67
C ALA A 145 5.10 -11.97 -1.99
N ARG A 146 6.26 -12.37 -2.47
CA ARG A 146 7.09 -13.46 -1.92
C ARG A 146 8.21 -12.96 -0.99
N ASP A 147 8.40 -11.65 -0.87
CA ASP A 147 9.44 -11.07 -0.01
C ASP A 147 9.18 -11.41 1.47
N ASN A 148 10.23 -11.55 2.27
CA ASN A 148 10.10 -11.81 3.71
C ASN A 148 9.68 -10.57 4.50
N ARG A 149 9.87 -9.38 3.95
CA ARG A 149 9.54 -8.10 4.60
C ARG A 149 8.06 -7.77 4.41
N ILE A 150 7.37 -7.50 5.51
CA ILE A 150 5.92 -7.25 5.53
C ILE A 150 5.48 -6.12 4.58
N TRP A 151 6.22 -5.02 4.54
CA TRP A 151 5.83 -3.85 3.74
C TRP A 151 6.03 -4.08 2.24
N HIS A 152 7.03 -4.90 1.84
CA HIS A 152 7.19 -5.35 0.46
C HIS A 152 6.02 -6.24 0.03
N ARG A 153 5.65 -7.23 0.86
CA ARG A 153 4.47 -8.06 0.60
C ARG A 153 3.19 -7.24 0.49
N ARG A 154 3.01 -6.28 1.42
CA ARG A 154 1.84 -5.40 1.37
C ARG A 154 1.85 -4.56 0.09
N THR A 155 3.00 -4.05 -0.34
CA THR A 155 3.15 -3.33 -1.62
C THR A 155 2.72 -4.22 -2.79
N GLY A 156 3.13 -5.49 -2.83
CA GLY A 156 2.74 -6.41 -3.88
C GLY A 156 1.22 -6.57 -4.01
N ILE A 157 0.53 -6.88 -2.91
CA ILE A 157 -0.92 -7.10 -2.96
C ILE A 157 -1.71 -5.78 -3.13
N VAL A 158 -1.37 -4.69 -2.44
CA VAL A 158 -2.13 -3.43 -2.53
C VAL A 158 -1.94 -2.74 -3.89
N SER A 159 -0.81 -2.94 -4.55
CA SER A 159 -0.60 -2.42 -5.92
C SER A 159 -1.60 -2.97 -6.93
N THR A 160 -2.17 -4.18 -6.70
CA THR A 160 -3.20 -4.76 -7.57
C THR A 160 -4.49 -3.93 -7.61
N TRP A 161 -4.68 -2.99 -6.69
CA TRP A 161 -5.81 -2.05 -6.72
C TRP A 161 -5.93 -1.29 -8.05
N ALA A 162 -4.81 -0.91 -8.67
CA ALA A 162 -4.83 -0.24 -9.97
C ALA A 162 -5.33 -1.18 -11.08
N LEU A 163 -4.95 -2.47 -11.03
CA LEU A 163 -5.40 -3.49 -11.95
C LEU A 163 -6.91 -3.75 -11.79
N ILE A 164 -7.38 -3.88 -10.55
CA ILE A 164 -8.81 -4.08 -10.22
C ILE A 164 -9.65 -2.94 -10.82
N ARG A 165 -9.21 -1.69 -10.69
CA ARG A 165 -9.91 -0.53 -11.26
C ARG A 165 -10.07 -0.61 -12.77
N LYS A 166 -9.12 -1.27 -13.47
CA LYS A 166 -9.14 -1.50 -14.93
C LYS A 166 -9.78 -2.83 -15.32
N GLY A 167 -10.37 -3.57 -14.39
CA GLY A 167 -10.99 -4.88 -14.63
C GLY A 167 -10.01 -6.03 -14.89
N LYS A 168 -8.72 -5.85 -14.60
CA LYS A 168 -7.66 -6.86 -14.76
C LYS A 168 -7.49 -7.62 -13.44
N LEU A 169 -8.29 -8.66 -13.20
CA LEU A 169 -8.44 -9.27 -11.88
C LEU A 169 -7.47 -10.43 -11.60
N ASP A 170 -7.02 -11.15 -12.64
CA ASP A 170 -6.27 -12.42 -12.52
C ASP A 170 -5.03 -12.28 -11.63
N MET A 171 -4.27 -11.19 -11.80
CA MET A 171 -3.09 -10.95 -11.01
C MET A 171 -3.41 -10.71 -9.53
N THR A 172 -4.55 -10.11 -9.22
CA THR A 172 -5.00 -9.93 -7.82
C THR A 172 -5.20 -11.28 -7.14
N PHE A 173 -5.87 -12.21 -7.80
CA PHE A 173 -6.08 -13.57 -7.28
C PHE A 173 -4.78 -14.35 -7.17
N THR A 174 -3.88 -14.22 -8.16
CA THR A 174 -2.57 -14.85 -8.14
C THR A 174 -1.72 -14.36 -6.96
N VAL A 175 -1.62 -13.04 -6.79
CA VAL A 175 -0.89 -12.44 -5.65
C VAL A 175 -1.56 -12.77 -4.31
N ALA A 176 -2.89 -12.80 -4.25
CA ALA A 176 -3.61 -13.18 -3.04
C ALA A 176 -3.30 -14.62 -2.61
N ALA A 177 -3.19 -15.56 -3.56
CA ALA A 177 -2.83 -16.95 -3.27
C ALA A 177 -1.47 -17.07 -2.57
N GLU A 178 -0.49 -16.25 -2.96
CA GLU A 178 0.84 -16.19 -2.34
C GLU A 178 0.81 -15.68 -0.87
N GLN A 179 -0.32 -15.14 -0.40
CA GLN A 179 -0.45 -14.59 0.96
C GLN A 179 -1.16 -15.52 1.94
N MET A 180 -1.67 -16.68 1.48
CA MET A 180 -2.50 -17.56 2.33
C MET A 180 -1.76 -18.10 3.56
N ASP A 181 -0.45 -18.21 3.50
CA ASP A 181 0.40 -18.76 4.57
C ASP A 181 1.07 -17.71 5.43
N HIS A 182 0.93 -16.44 5.10
CA HIS A 182 1.62 -15.39 5.83
C HIS A 182 1.01 -15.22 7.23
N PRO A 183 1.82 -15.10 8.33
CA PRO A 183 1.28 -15.08 9.69
C PRO A 183 0.70 -13.71 10.10
N HIS A 184 1.09 -12.63 9.44
CA HIS A 184 0.83 -11.27 9.94
C HIS A 184 -0.55 -10.74 9.55
N ASP A 185 -1.32 -10.25 10.53
CA ASP A 185 -2.70 -9.77 10.38
C ASP A 185 -2.86 -8.61 9.38
N LEU A 186 -1.87 -7.70 9.28
CA LEU A 186 -1.91 -6.60 8.30
C LEU A 186 -1.83 -7.09 6.83
N ILE A 187 -1.22 -8.25 6.58
CA ILE A 187 -1.24 -8.90 5.25
C ILE A 187 -2.60 -9.53 5.02
N HIS A 188 -3.16 -10.21 6.03
CA HIS A 188 -4.51 -10.79 5.94
C HIS A 188 -5.56 -9.72 5.59
N LYS A 189 -5.52 -8.58 6.25
CA LYS A 189 -6.42 -7.45 6.00
C LYS A 189 -6.26 -6.89 4.58
N ALA A 190 -5.02 -6.67 4.14
CA ALA A 190 -4.74 -6.16 2.80
C ALA A 190 -5.22 -7.13 1.72
N THR A 191 -4.91 -8.42 1.87
CA THR A 191 -5.33 -9.46 0.93
C THR A 191 -6.85 -9.56 0.87
N GLY A 192 -7.52 -9.62 2.01
CA GLY A 192 -8.99 -9.65 2.07
C GLY A 192 -9.63 -8.39 1.48
N TRP A 193 -9.03 -7.22 1.70
CA TRP A 193 -9.47 -5.97 1.08
C TRP A 193 -9.38 -6.05 -0.45
N MET A 194 -8.24 -6.47 -1.02
CA MET A 194 -8.09 -6.57 -2.48
C MET A 194 -9.03 -7.62 -3.09
N LEU A 195 -9.21 -8.78 -2.43
CA LEU A 195 -10.19 -9.79 -2.85
C LEU A 195 -11.62 -9.23 -2.85
N ARG A 196 -12.02 -8.48 -1.81
CA ARG A 196 -13.32 -7.80 -1.75
C ARG A 196 -13.50 -6.83 -2.91
N GLU A 197 -12.51 -6.04 -3.21
CA GLU A 197 -12.58 -5.08 -4.31
C GLU A 197 -12.62 -5.76 -5.69
N ALA A 198 -11.89 -6.88 -5.85
CA ALA A 198 -12.02 -7.73 -7.04
C ALA A 198 -13.43 -8.32 -7.16
N GLY A 199 -13.99 -8.84 -6.07
CA GLY A 199 -15.35 -9.38 -6.02
C GLY A 199 -16.46 -8.36 -6.32
N LYS A 200 -16.24 -7.07 -6.10
CA LYS A 200 -17.15 -6.01 -6.54
C LYS A 200 -17.15 -5.84 -8.06
N ARG A 201 -16.11 -6.28 -8.76
CA ARG A 201 -16.00 -6.26 -10.22
C ARG A 201 -16.52 -7.55 -10.84
N ASP A 202 -16.15 -8.68 -10.23
CA ASP A 202 -16.56 -10.02 -10.66
C ASP A 202 -16.74 -10.91 -9.42
N ILE A 203 -18.00 -11.13 -9.05
CA ILE A 203 -18.35 -11.94 -7.88
C ILE A 203 -18.10 -13.43 -8.13
N GLU A 204 -18.25 -13.91 -9.38
CA GLU A 204 -18.04 -15.32 -9.71
C GLU A 204 -16.54 -15.68 -9.65
N ALA A 205 -15.67 -14.77 -10.09
CA ALA A 205 -14.22 -14.93 -9.93
C ALA A 205 -13.84 -15.00 -8.44
N LEU A 206 -14.45 -14.15 -7.59
CA LEU A 206 -14.22 -14.24 -6.15
C LEU A 206 -14.75 -15.55 -5.56
N ARG A 207 -15.95 -16.03 -5.93
CA ARG A 207 -16.48 -17.31 -5.49
C ARG A 207 -15.55 -18.47 -5.85
N SER A 208 -15.13 -18.54 -7.10
CA SER A 208 -14.19 -19.56 -7.58
C SER A 208 -12.86 -19.55 -6.79
N PHE A 209 -12.37 -18.38 -6.43
CA PHE A 209 -11.19 -18.26 -5.58
C PHE A 209 -11.45 -18.73 -4.15
N LEU A 210 -12.56 -18.35 -3.55
CA LEU A 210 -12.94 -18.77 -2.20
C LEU A 210 -13.14 -20.29 -2.12
N ASP A 211 -13.85 -20.90 -3.07
CA ASP A 211 -14.09 -22.34 -3.11
C ASP A 211 -12.78 -23.14 -3.13
N ARG A 212 -11.74 -22.58 -3.77
CA ARG A 212 -10.40 -23.21 -3.82
C ARG A 212 -9.58 -23.01 -2.56
N TYR A 213 -9.70 -21.87 -1.89
CA TYR A 213 -8.76 -21.48 -0.83
C TYR A 213 -9.37 -21.33 0.55
N VAL A 214 -10.69 -21.41 0.72
CA VAL A 214 -11.36 -21.11 2.01
C VAL A 214 -10.88 -21.97 3.16
N SER A 215 -10.52 -23.24 2.90
CA SER A 215 -10.06 -24.18 3.93
C SER A 215 -8.65 -23.83 4.46
N VAL A 216 -7.83 -23.15 3.68
CA VAL A 216 -6.47 -22.73 4.09
C VAL A 216 -6.36 -21.25 4.41
N MET A 217 -7.34 -20.46 3.98
CA MET A 217 -7.35 -19.01 4.09
C MET A 217 -7.38 -18.53 5.56
N PRO A 218 -6.54 -17.53 5.94
CA PRO A 218 -6.66 -16.87 7.24
C PRO A 218 -8.06 -16.28 7.46
N ARG A 219 -8.62 -16.48 8.65
CA ARG A 219 -10.00 -16.03 8.95
C ARG A 219 -10.20 -14.52 8.82
N THR A 220 -9.16 -13.72 9.11
CA THR A 220 -9.20 -12.27 8.87
C THR A 220 -9.34 -11.99 7.36
N THR A 221 -8.55 -12.67 6.52
CA THR A 221 -8.64 -12.53 5.05
C THR A 221 -10.04 -12.86 4.54
N LEU A 222 -10.58 -14.01 4.98
CA LEU A 222 -11.93 -14.43 4.61
C LEU A 222 -13.00 -13.39 4.98
N ARG A 223 -13.00 -12.92 6.25
CA ARG A 223 -14.00 -11.94 6.71
C ARG A 223 -13.97 -10.65 5.90
N TYR A 224 -12.78 -10.17 5.52
CA TYR A 224 -12.63 -8.99 4.68
C TYR A 224 -13.11 -9.26 3.24
N ALA A 225 -12.74 -10.41 2.67
CA ALA A 225 -13.08 -10.76 1.29
C ALA A 225 -14.60 -10.85 1.07
N ILE A 226 -15.32 -11.47 2.01
CA ILE A 226 -16.76 -11.72 1.90
C ILE A 226 -17.64 -10.60 2.45
N GLU A 227 -17.06 -9.47 2.91
CA GLU A 227 -17.80 -8.38 3.59
C GLU A 227 -19.01 -7.88 2.79
N LYS A 228 -18.94 -7.88 1.47
CA LYS A 228 -19.99 -7.36 0.58
C LYS A 228 -20.89 -8.47 -0.01
N MET A 229 -20.70 -9.72 0.36
CA MET A 229 -21.56 -10.83 0.00
C MET A 229 -22.86 -10.83 0.80
N SER A 230 -23.88 -11.56 0.33
CA SER A 230 -25.14 -11.74 1.04
C SER A 230 -24.95 -12.42 2.42
N PRO A 231 -25.85 -12.21 3.40
CA PRO A 231 -25.72 -12.85 4.71
C PRO A 231 -25.64 -14.37 4.63
N GLY A 232 -26.37 -15.00 3.71
CA GLY A 232 -26.37 -16.46 3.50
C GLY A 232 -25.02 -16.97 2.99
N GLU A 233 -24.45 -16.31 1.98
CA GLU A 233 -23.12 -16.66 1.44
C GLU A 233 -22.01 -16.46 2.49
N ARG A 234 -22.09 -15.37 3.24
CA ARG A 234 -21.14 -15.14 4.34
C ARG A 234 -21.20 -16.23 5.38
N ALA A 235 -22.41 -16.64 5.79
CA ALA A 235 -22.61 -17.74 6.73
C ALA A 235 -22.06 -19.06 6.16
N HIS A 236 -22.31 -19.35 4.89
CA HIS A 236 -21.77 -20.52 4.21
C HIS A 236 -20.23 -20.56 4.29
N TYR A 237 -19.53 -19.53 3.78
CA TYR A 237 -18.07 -19.53 3.78
C TYR A 237 -17.46 -19.53 5.19
N LEU A 238 -18.12 -18.88 6.16
CA LEU A 238 -17.66 -18.88 7.56
C LEU A 238 -17.85 -20.22 8.25
N SER A 239 -18.79 -21.06 7.81
CA SER A 239 -19.04 -22.41 8.36
C SER A 239 -17.98 -23.42 7.95
N ILE A 240 -17.28 -23.20 6.83
CA ILE A 240 -16.21 -24.09 6.35
C ILE A 240 -15.01 -24.03 7.31
N PRO A 241 -14.59 -25.16 7.93
CA PRO A 241 -13.49 -25.16 8.88
C PRO A 241 -12.16 -24.84 8.19
N ARG A 242 -11.27 -24.14 8.91
CA ARG A 242 -9.90 -23.96 8.43
C ARG A 242 -9.10 -25.21 8.77
N GLU A 243 -8.45 -25.79 7.78
CA GLU A 243 -7.48 -26.86 7.96
C GLU A 243 -6.28 -26.32 8.77
N LYS A 244 -5.92 -27.06 9.83
CA LYS A 244 -4.68 -26.77 10.54
C LYS A 244 -3.53 -27.30 9.67
N LYS A 245 -2.56 -26.45 9.33
CA LYS A 245 -1.29 -26.95 8.81
C LYS A 245 -0.65 -27.84 9.88
N GLN A 246 -0.37 -29.06 9.49
CA GLN A 246 0.51 -29.97 10.28
C GLN A 246 1.92 -29.40 10.33
#